data_a121b09e9d9eb33852cfe17564f117d9
#
_entry.id   a121b09e9d9eb33852cfe17564f117d9
#
_cell.length_a   1.000
_cell.length_b   1.000
_cell.length_c   1.000
_cell.angle_alpha   90.00
_cell.angle_beta   90.00
_cell.angle_gamma   90.00
#
_symmetry.space_group_name_H-M   'P 1'
#
loop_
_entity.id
_entity.type
_entity.pdbx_description
1 polymer ?
#
loop_
_entity_poly.entity_id
_entity_poly.type
_entity_poly.pdbx_seq_one_letter_code
_entity_poly.pdbx_strand_id
1 'polypeptide(L)'
;MPRLFFASKVVLIAAFTLFAVNVSFAQEPDAPPPSRSITSLDFQTQRPKTAPNAFSNDSNAPKSAKRRRNIAALGNAKRKYKLISRLASPRRAPLNRKPKTKPVYVVEKLGVTFWRLRPAKSDEEDAPTFPVEVGKRREQWTAERVDSTTKFKDGDLVRFTVESPRTGYIYVVDREFYTDGATGKPSLIFPTLKTRGGDNRVTQGTLIEIPPSNAEMSYFNVRSERRDYAGEEIYVVISPTKLPNIKLELREQFLPDKTLNKWLDDWGGVVDVYDAEDGGGIAYTGTEAEAVSVKTRSLRLNEPSPQTIYSVRLRQNQPLLVPFRLNARAK
;
A
#
# COMPACT_ATOMS: atom_id res chain seq x y z
N MET A 1 56.72 -35.20 60.36
CA MET A 1 57.72 -34.14 60.12
C MET A 1 57.02 -32.96 59.47
N PRO A 2 56.93 -31.82 60.18
CA PRO A 2 56.19 -30.66 59.68
C PRO A 2 57.14 -29.71 58.89
N ARG A 3 56.71 -29.16 57.81
CA ARG A 3 57.39 -28.05 57.14
C ARG A 3 56.51 -26.79 57.16
N LEU A 4 57.10 -25.73 57.72
CA LEU A 4 56.61 -24.40 57.92
C LEU A 4 56.27 -23.75 56.57
N PHE A 5 55.17 -23.00 56.48
CA PHE A 5 54.88 -22.04 55.46
C PHE A 5 55.09 -20.63 56.00
N PHE A 6 55.95 -19.87 55.33
CA PHE A 6 56.14 -18.45 55.48
C PHE A 6 55.01 -17.69 54.79
N ALA A 7 54.31 -16.82 55.48
CA ALA A 7 53.38 -15.88 54.91
C ALA A 7 54.10 -14.61 54.54
N SER A 8 54.13 -14.32 53.26
CA SER A 8 54.57 -13.03 52.70
C SER A 8 53.38 -12.11 52.54
N LYS A 9 53.36 -10.99 53.29
CA LYS A 9 52.38 -9.94 53.16
C LYS A 9 52.79 -9.03 51.99
N VAL A 10 52.03 -9.08 50.90
CA VAL A 10 52.11 -8.10 49.81
C VAL A 10 51.10 -6.99 50.11
N VAL A 11 51.58 -5.79 50.32
CA VAL A 11 50.82 -4.54 50.45
C VAL A 11 50.51 -4.09 49.04
N LEU A 12 49.25 -4.14 48.63
CA LEU A 12 48.79 -3.63 47.35
C LEU A 12 48.34 -2.18 47.54
N ILE A 13 49.13 -1.23 47.03
CA ILE A 13 48.75 0.19 46.95
C ILE A 13 47.82 0.31 45.74
N ALA A 14 46.53 0.53 45.99
CA ALA A 14 45.56 0.82 44.97
C ALA A 14 45.67 2.33 44.56
N ALA A 15 46.26 2.58 43.41
CA ALA A 15 46.17 3.90 42.81
C ALA A 15 44.81 4.10 42.13
N PHE A 16 43.97 4.93 42.75
CA PHE A 16 42.70 5.37 42.20
C PHE A 16 42.97 6.36 41.08
N THR A 17 42.99 5.93 39.84
CA THR A 17 42.90 6.80 38.67
C THR A 17 41.44 7.20 38.46
N LEU A 18 41.10 8.46 38.74
CA LEU A 18 39.85 9.07 38.35
C LEU A 18 39.76 9.11 36.81
N PHE A 19 39.04 8.20 36.23
CA PHE A 19 38.59 8.35 34.86
C PHE A 19 37.40 9.33 34.85
N ALA A 20 37.64 10.55 34.41
CA ALA A 20 36.58 11.48 34.07
C ALA A 20 35.84 10.92 32.82
N VAL A 21 34.71 10.27 33.04
CA VAL A 21 33.80 9.88 31.97
C VAL A 21 33.17 11.15 31.46
N ASN A 22 33.65 11.64 30.30
CA ASN A 22 32.94 12.63 29.51
C ASN A 22 31.66 11.94 28.99
N VAL A 23 30.55 12.11 29.70
CA VAL A 23 29.24 11.80 29.21
C VAL A 23 28.92 12.85 28.14
N SER A 24 29.28 12.55 26.88
CA SER A 24 28.67 13.24 25.75
C SER A 24 27.19 12.94 25.82
N PHE A 25 26.40 13.94 26.20
CA PHE A 25 24.97 13.92 25.96
C PHE A 25 24.80 13.79 24.44
N ALA A 26 24.52 12.57 23.98
CA ALA A 26 23.98 12.39 22.65
C ALA A 26 22.73 13.23 22.60
N GLN A 27 22.72 14.23 21.75
CA GLN A 27 21.56 15.06 21.46
C GLN A 27 20.45 14.11 21.06
N GLU A 28 19.39 14.08 21.86
CA GLU A 28 18.21 13.27 21.60
C GLU A 28 17.75 13.62 20.18
N PRO A 29 17.56 12.63 19.28
CA PRO A 29 17.12 12.94 17.94
C PRO A 29 15.84 13.76 18.04
N ASP A 30 15.83 14.95 17.41
CA ASP A 30 14.71 15.88 17.42
C ASP A 30 13.38 15.09 17.37
N ALA A 31 12.54 15.33 18.36
CA ALA A 31 11.23 14.70 18.43
C ALA A 31 10.55 14.88 17.05
N PRO A 32 9.98 13.82 16.46
CA PRO A 32 9.36 13.94 15.17
C PRO A 32 8.35 15.09 15.21
N PRO A 33 8.31 15.96 14.19
CA PRO A 33 7.41 17.09 14.17
C PRO A 33 5.98 16.58 14.44
N PRO A 34 5.14 17.35 15.17
CA PRO A 34 3.83 16.89 15.58
C PRO A 34 3.08 16.32 14.38
N SER A 35 2.55 15.12 14.53
CA SER A 35 1.92 14.36 13.46
C SER A 35 0.83 15.22 12.82
N ARG A 36 1.08 15.67 11.58
CA ARG A 36 0.05 16.36 10.80
C ARG A 36 -1.04 15.33 10.51
N SER A 37 -2.16 15.45 11.20
CA SER A 37 -3.36 14.70 10.82
C SER A 37 -3.90 15.30 9.52
N ILE A 38 -4.25 14.44 8.57
CA ILE A 38 -5.06 14.83 7.42
C ILE A 38 -6.48 14.30 7.62
N THR A 39 -7.45 14.99 7.08
CA THR A 39 -8.84 14.52 7.12
C THR A 39 -9.21 13.88 5.79
N SER A 40 -10.25 13.06 5.79
CA SER A 40 -10.80 12.52 4.54
C SER A 40 -11.20 13.65 3.58
N LEU A 41 -11.64 14.79 4.12
CA LEU A 41 -11.99 15.95 3.32
C LEU A 41 -10.75 16.51 2.61
N ASP A 42 -9.59 16.60 3.28
CA ASP A 42 -8.33 17.07 2.68
C ASP A 42 -7.88 16.17 1.53
N PHE A 43 -8.15 14.88 1.63
CA PHE A 43 -7.90 13.94 0.55
C PHE A 43 -8.93 14.09 -0.56
N GLN A 44 -10.22 14.10 -0.22
CA GLN A 44 -11.33 14.15 -1.18
C GLN A 44 -11.39 15.47 -1.96
N THR A 45 -10.90 16.59 -1.41
CA THR A 45 -10.79 17.86 -2.15
C THR A 45 -9.89 17.77 -3.40
N GLN A 46 -9.03 16.76 -3.46
CA GLN A 46 -8.19 16.49 -4.64
C GLN A 46 -8.94 15.70 -5.72
N ARG A 47 -10.12 15.15 -5.42
CA ARG A 47 -11.00 14.54 -6.42
C ARG A 47 -11.47 15.62 -7.40
N PRO A 48 -11.54 15.34 -8.70
CA PRO A 48 -12.03 16.30 -9.69
C PRO A 48 -13.43 16.77 -9.31
N LYS A 49 -13.67 18.08 -9.32
CA LYS A 49 -15.00 18.65 -9.02
C LYS A 49 -16.05 18.34 -10.11
N THR A 50 -15.57 18.10 -11.31
CA THR A 50 -16.37 17.70 -12.48
C THR A 50 -15.68 16.54 -13.14
N ALA A 51 -16.40 15.44 -13.37
CA ALA A 51 -15.88 14.37 -14.22
C ALA A 51 -15.64 14.97 -15.61
N PRO A 52 -14.44 14.90 -16.21
CA PRO A 52 -14.32 15.17 -17.61
C PRO A 52 -15.23 14.16 -18.32
N ASN A 53 -16.13 14.63 -19.18
CA ASN A 53 -16.93 13.80 -20.08
C ASN A 53 -15.98 13.09 -21.05
N ALA A 54 -15.30 12.08 -20.58
CA ALA A 54 -14.50 11.19 -21.38
C ALA A 54 -15.43 10.05 -21.85
N PHE A 55 -15.83 10.16 -23.11
CA PHE A 55 -16.55 9.13 -23.85
C PHE A 55 -18.03 8.91 -23.50
N SER A 56 -18.86 9.89 -23.83
CA SER A 56 -20.27 9.67 -24.11
C SER A 56 -20.42 8.96 -25.45
N ASN A 57 -20.52 7.65 -25.42
CA ASN A 57 -21.21 6.83 -26.44
C ASN A 57 -21.50 5.46 -25.81
N ASP A 58 -22.54 5.43 -24.96
CA ASP A 58 -23.34 4.23 -24.78
C ASP A 58 -24.73 4.63 -24.28
N SER A 59 -25.61 4.72 -25.24
CA SER A 59 -27.04 4.92 -25.03
C SER A 59 -27.76 3.61 -24.74
N ASN A 60 -27.49 2.97 -23.59
CA ASN A 60 -28.33 1.90 -23.06
C ASN A 60 -27.99 1.61 -21.59
N ALA A 61 -28.43 2.48 -20.69
CA ALA A 61 -28.47 2.17 -19.27
C ALA A 61 -29.87 1.68 -18.91
N PRO A 62 -30.02 0.54 -18.25
CA PRO A 62 -31.32 0.08 -17.74
C PRO A 62 -31.77 1.00 -16.61
N LYS A 63 -32.98 1.56 -16.77
CA LYS A 63 -33.69 2.29 -15.72
C LYS A 63 -34.14 1.33 -14.60
N SER A 64 -33.38 1.22 -13.52
CA SER A 64 -33.86 0.67 -12.24
C SER A 64 -33.58 1.65 -11.13
N ALA A 65 -34.35 2.73 -11.11
CA ALA A 65 -34.49 3.59 -9.95
C ALA A 65 -35.63 3.10 -9.11
N LYS A 66 -35.37 2.46 -7.96
CA LYS A 66 -36.20 2.51 -6.73
C LYS A 66 -35.74 1.45 -5.73
N ARG A 67 -34.71 1.76 -4.96
CA ARG A 67 -34.61 1.36 -3.55
C ARG A 67 -33.49 2.11 -2.83
N ARG A 68 -33.70 3.44 -2.70
CA ARG A 68 -32.91 4.25 -1.77
C ARG A 68 -33.58 4.17 -0.40
N ARG A 69 -33.10 3.31 0.47
CA ARG A 69 -33.38 3.42 1.92
C ARG A 69 -32.12 3.04 2.70
N ASN A 70 -31.60 4.05 3.39
CA ASN A 70 -30.86 3.99 4.66
C ASN A 70 -29.44 3.35 4.72
N ILE A 71 -28.57 3.56 3.74
CA ILE A 71 -27.13 3.30 3.92
C ILE A 71 -26.29 4.61 3.91
N ALA A 72 -26.97 5.75 4.02
CA ALA A 72 -26.30 7.06 3.99
C ALA A 72 -25.54 7.44 5.29
N ALA A 73 -25.56 6.59 6.33
CA ALA A 73 -25.01 6.98 7.63
C ALA A 73 -23.50 6.78 7.80
N LEU A 74 -22.86 5.92 7.01
CA LEU A 74 -21.43 5.65 7.14
C LEU A 74 -20.52 6.47 6.19
N GLY A 75 -21.09 7.10 5.16
CA GLY A 75 -20.31 7.83 4.14
C GLY A 75 -19.86 9.24 4.54
N ASN A 76 -20.45 9.86 5.56
CA ASN A 76 -20.27 11.27 5.90
C ASN A 76 -19.49 11.54 7.20
N ALA A 77 -19.02 10.51 7.92
CA ALA A 77 -18.12 10.74 9.04
C ALA A 77 -16.81 11.32 8.51
N LYS A 78 -16.41 12.49 8.96
CA LYS A 78 -15.11 13.10 8.69
C LYS A 78 -14.05 12.19 9.31
N ARG A 79 -13.56 11.21 8.54
CA ARG A 79 -12.46 10.36 8.98
C ARG A 79 -11.23 11.21 9.23
N LYS A 80 -10.56 10.95 10.34
CA LYS A 80 -9.25 11.50 10.66
C LYS A 80 -8.19 10.47 10.29
N TYR A 81 -7.07 10.93 9.75
CA TYR A 81 -5.93 10.11 9.39
C TYR A 81 -4.73 10.51 10.25
N LYS A 82 -4.10 9.54 10.87
CA LYS A 82 -2.89 9.73 11.68
C LYS A 82 -1.68 9.32 10.85
N LEU A 83 -0.63 10.15 10.86
CA LEU A 83 0.66 9.76 10.31
C LEU A 83 1.24 8.60 11.12
N ILE A 84 1.39 7.44 10.51
CA ILE A 84 1.88 6.23 11.16
C ILE A 84 3.32 5.89 10.78
N SER A 85 3.75 6.29 9.60
CA SER A 85 5.10 6.02 9.14
C SER A 85 5.55 6.98 8.04
N ARG A 86 6.85 6.98 7.83
CA ARG A 86 7.50 7.64 6.70
C ARG A 86 8.44 6.65 6.04
N LEU A 87 8.10 6.22 4.84
CA LEU A 87 8.88 5.28 4.07
C LEU A 87 9.84 6.04 3.15
N ALA A 88 11.10 5.66 3.13
CA ALA A 88 12.10 6.19 2.20
C ALA A 88 12.54 5.06 1.26
N SER A 89 12.38 5.26 -0.02
CA SER A 89 13.01 4.38 -1.01
C SER A 89 14.51 4.64 -1.05
N PRO A 90 15.36 3.59 -1.10
CA PRO A 90 16.81 3.76 -1.20
C PRO A 90 17.14 4.44 -2.53
N ARG A 91 17.40 5.75 -2.47
CA ARG A 91 17.94 6.50 -3.60
C ARG A 91 19.45 6.44 -3.56
N ARG A 92 20.07 5.87 -4.58
CA ARG A 92 21.48 6.17 -4.85
C ARG A 92 21.60 7.65 -5.20
N ALA A 93 22.52 8.36 -4.54
CA ALA A 93 22.78 9.77 -4.85
C ALA A 93 23.05 9.92 -6.36
N PRO A 94 22.32 10.77 -7.08
CA PRO A 94 22.55 10.96 -8.51
C PRO A 94 23.94 11.54 -8.71
N LEU A 95 24.76 10.89 -9.53
CA LEU A 95 26.02 11.41 -10.02
C LEU A 95 25.75 12.78 -10.64
N ASN A 96 26.31 13.77 -10.02
CA ASN A 96 26.40 15.21 -10.25
C ASN A 96 26.14 15.67 -11.71
N ARG A 97 24.87 15.76 -12.14
CA ARG A 97 24.47 16.53 -13.31
C ARG A 97 23.70 17.75 -12.83
N LYS A 98 24.33 18.92 -12.92
CA LYS A 98 23.67 20.21 -12.64
C LYS A 98 22.41 20.33 -13.52
N PRO A 99 21.18 20.35 -12.96
CA PRO A 99 19.97 20.57 -13.75
C PRO A 99 19.98 22.01 -14.25
N LYS A 100 19.74 22.22 -15.54
CA LYS A 100 19.66 23.56 -16.18
C LYS A 100 18.43 24.38 -15.72
N THR A 101 17.46 23.73 -15.09
CA THR A 101 16.25 24.36 -14.52
C THR A 101 15.94 23.73 -13.16
N LYS A 102 15.45 24.52 -12.20
CA LYS A 102 15.01 24.00 -10.90
C LYS A 102 13.82 23.06 -11.12
N PRO A 103 13.88 21.81 -10.65
CA PRO A 103 12.75 20.87 -10.81
C PRO A 103 11.55 21.38 -10.00
N VAL A 104 10.36 21.37 -10.64
CA VAL A 104 9.10 21.61 -9.97
C VAL A 104 8.68 20.32 -9.27
N TYR A 105 8.34 20.41 -7.98
CA TYR A 105 7.85 19.29 -7.18
C TYR A 105 6.36 19.47 -6.91
N VAL A 106 5.63 18.36 -6.94
CA VAL A 106 4.22 18.24 -6.57
C VAL A 106 4.08 17.20 -5.48
N VAL A 107 3.01 17.33 -4.68
CA VAL A 107 2.62 16.31 -3.70
C VAL A 107 1.38 15.62 -4.24
N GLU A 108 1.46 14.29 -4.34
CA GLU A 108 0.32 13.46 -4.73
C GLU A 108 -0.03 12.48 -3.64
N LYS A 109 -1.32 12.18 -3.52
CA LYS A 109 -1.86 11.30 -2.49
C LYS A 109 -2.58 10.13 -3.13
N LEU A 110 -1.99 8.95 -3.05
CA LEU A 110 -2.58 7.69 -3.49
C LEU A 110 -3.45 7.14 -2.36
N GLY A 111 -4.73 6.89 -2.63
CA GLY A 111 -5.60 6.20 -1.69
C GLY A 111 -5.53 4.69 -1.90
N VAL A 112 -5.39 3.93 -0.83
CA VAL A 112 -5.40 2.45 -0.88
C VAL A 112 -6.29 1.93 0.24
N THR A 113 -7.09 0.91 -0.06
CA THR A 113 -7.78 0.12 0.95
C THR A 113 -7.41 -1.33 0.78
N PHE A 114 -6.86 -1.94 1.82
CA PHE A 114 -6.62 -3.37 1.89
C PHE A 114 -7.85 -4.09 2.40
N TRP A 115 -8.13 -5.22 1.80
CA TRP A 115 -9.25 -6.09 2.11
C TRP A 115 -8.74 -7.50 2.39
N ARG A 116 -9.07 -8.03 3.55
CA ARG A 116 -8.87 -9.45 3.87
C ARG A 116 -10.20 -10.18 3.66
N LEU A 117 -10.18 -11.27 2.92
CA LEU A 117 -11.35 -12.10 2.74
C LEU A 117 -11.54 -13.01 3.97
N ARG A 118 -12.78 -13.19 4.37
CA ARG A 118 -13.21 -14.10 5.41
C ARG A 118 -14.59 -14.68 5.09
N PRO A 119 -14.99 -15.78 5.70
CA PRO A 119 -16.35 -16.26 5.57
C PRO A 119 -17.37 -15.15 5.89
N ALA A 120 -18.42 -15.05 5.07
CA ALA A 120 -19.49 -14.08 5.28
C ALA A 120 -20.23 -14.42 6.58
N LYS A 121 -20.62 -13.38 7.34
CA LYS A 121 -21.43 -13.53 8.54
C LYS A 121 -22.90 -13.42 8.18
N SER A 122 -23.76 -14.01 8.99
CA SER A 122 -25.22 -14.02 8.77
C SER A 122 -25.87 -12.62 8.87
N ASP A 123 -25.24 -11.67 9.54
CA ASP A 123 -25.70 -10.30 9.70
C ASP A 123 -25.18 -9.35 8.59
N GLU A 124 -24.45 -9.88 7.61
CA GLU A 124 -23.86 -9.15 6.49
C GLU A 124 -24.51 -9.50 5.14
N GLU A 125 -25.81 -9.75 5.11
CA GLU A 125 -26.53 -10.18 3.91
C GLU A 125 -26.41 -9.21 2.71
N ASP A 126 -26.24 -7.92 2.98
CA ASP A 126 -26.06 -6.88 1.95
C ASP A 126 -24.58 -6.69 1.53
N ALA A 127 -23.63 -7.37 2.16
CA ALA A 127 -22.22 -7.25 1.82
C ALA A 127 -21.91 -8.03 0.53
N PRO A 128 -21.20 -7.42 -0.44
CA PRO A 128 -20.74 -8.14 -1.61
C PRO A 128 -19.86 -9.33 -1.22
N THR A 129 -20.09 -10.47 -1.87
CA THR A 129 -19.34 -11.69 -1.63
C THR A 129 -18.43 -12.05 -2.80
N PHE A 130 -17.39 -12.78 -2.48
CA PHE A 130 -16.39 -13.30 -3.43
C PHE A 130 -16.37 -14.83 -3.32
N PRO A 131 -16.44 -15.54 -4.45
CA PRO A 131 -16.34 -16.99 -4.43
C PRO A 131 -14.91 -17.41 -4.12
N VAL A 132 -14.73 -18.18 -3.05
CA VAL A 132 -13.44 -18.72 -2.61
C VAL A 132 -13.49 -20.24 -2.66
N GLU A 133 -12.44 -20.86 -3.19
CA GLU A 133 -12.31 -22.32 -3.20
C GLU A 133 -11.70 -22.78 -1.86
N VAL A 134 -12.47 -23.50 -1.07
CA VAL A 134 -12.07 -24.10 0.20
C VAL A 134 -12.09 -25.62 0.05
N GLY A 135 -10.92 -26.21 -0.19
CA GLY A 135 -10.79 -27.61 -0.54
C GLY A 135 -11.50 -27.94 -1.86
N LYS A 136 -12.59 -28.73 -1.80
CA LYS A 136 -13.41 -29.09 -2.96
C LYS A 136 -14.72 -28.29 -3.06
N ARG A 137 -14.93 -27.32 -2.18
CA ARG A 137 -16.16 -26.52 -2.11
C ARG A 137 -15.89 -25.09 -2.51
N ARG A 138 -16.90 -24.45 -3.07
CA ARG A 138 -16.90 -23.02 -3.36
C ARG A 138 -17.77 -22.33 -2.32
N GLU A 139 -17.16 -21.48 -1.50
CA GLU A 139 -17.82 -20.75 -0.44
C GLU A 139 -17.92 -19.27 -0.80
N GLN A 140 -18.92 -18.58 -0.25
CA GLN A 140 -19.06 -17.13 -0.41
C GLN A 140 -18.39 -16.43 0.78
N TRP A 141 -17.34 -15.70 0.50
CA TRP A 141 -16.60 -14.92 1.50
C TRP A 141 -16.84 -13.44 1.27
N THR A 142 -16.85 -12.67 2.35
CA THR A 142 -16.83 -11.19 2.27
C THR A 142 -15.45 -10.66 2.50
N ALA A 143 -15.21 -9.43 2.06
CA ALA A 143 -13.96 -8.73 2.31
C ALA A 143 -14.13 -7.78 3.50
N GLU A 144 -13.19 -7.76 4.42
CA GLU A 144 -13.14 -6.80 5.52
C GLU A 144 -11.95 -5.87 5.37
N ARG A 145 -12.15 -4.61 5.69
CA ARG A 145 -11.14 -3.56 5.63
C ARG A 145 -10.09 -3.78 6.71
N VAL A 146 -8.81 -3.66 6.35
CA VAL A 146 -7.68 -3.79 7.29
C VAL A 146 -6.74 -2.61 7.20
N ASP A 147 -6.01 -2.35 8.30
CA ASP A 147 -5.01 -1.30 8.38
C ASP A 147 -3.72 -1.69 7.65
N SER A 148 -2.91 -0.70 7.26
CA SER A 148 -1.62 -0.92 6.63
C SER A 148 -0.61 -1.67 7.52
N THR A 149 -0.85 -1.70 8.85
CA THR A 149 -0.01 -2.39 9.83
C THR A 149 -0.47 -3.81 10.13
N THR A 150 -1.58 -4.25 9.54
CA THR A 150 -2.14 -5.59 9.75
C THR A 150 -1.13 -6.67 9.36
N LYS A 151 -0.98 -7.67 10.25
CA LYS A 151 -0.15 -8.86 9.98
C LYS A 151 -1.04 -10.00 9.48
N PHE A 152 -0.78 -10.45 8.27
CA PHE A 152 -1.50 -11.54 7.64
C PHE A 152 -0.97 -12.89 8.07
N LYS A 153 -1.85 -13.89 8.13
CA LYS A 153 -1.48 -15.29 8.36
C LYS A 153 -1.13 -15.94 7.03
N ASP A 154 -0.34 -17.01 7.08
CA ASP A 154 -0.12 -17.87 5.92
C ASP A 154 -1.46 -18.41 5.40
N GLY A 155 -1.74 -18.16 4.13
CA GLY A 155 -3.01 -18.52 3.50
C GLY A 155 -4.12 -17.47 3.60
N ASP A 156 -3.91 -16.33 4.25
CA ASP A 156 -4.89 -15.23 4.20
C ASP A 156 -5.09 -14.78 2.75
N LEU A 157 -6.35 -14.54 2.38
CA LEU A 157 -6.73 -14.06 1.07
C LEU A 157 -6.92 -12.56 1.12
N VAL A 158 -6.23 -11.85 0.22
CA VAL A 158 -6.21 -10.39 0.21
C VAL A 158 -6.55 -9.83 -1.16
N ARG A 159 -7.08 -8.64 -1.16
CA ARG A 159 -7.27 -7.79 -2.33
C ARG A 159 -7.11 -6.34 -1.92
N PHE A 160 -7.00 -5.43 -2.86
CA PHE A 160 -6.95 -4.00 -2.54
C PHE A 160 -7.60 -3.16 -3.61
N THR A 161 -8.04 -1.99 -3.20
CA THR A 161 -8.54 -0.95 -4.10
C THR A 161 -7.60 0.23 -4.07
N VAL A 162 -7.43 0.85 -5.24
CA VAL A 162 -6.55 2.01 -5.41
C VAL A 162 -7.36 3.17 -5.96
N GLU A 163 -7.35 4.31 -5.27
CA GLU A 163 -7.85 5.57 -5.80
C GLU A 163 -6.71 6.36 -6.41
N SER A 164 -6.77 6.56 -7.73
CA SER A 164 -5.69 7.19 -8.48
C SER A 164 -5.65 8.71 -8.30
N PRO A 165 -4.51 9.31 -7.89
CA PRO A 165 -4.39 10.77 -7.78
C PRO A 165 -4.21 11.47 -9.13
N ARG A 166 -3.99 10.72 -10.21
CA ARG A 166 -3.72 11.26 -11.55
C ARG A 166 -4.26 10.38 -12.65
N THR A 167 -4.42 10.95 -13.82
CA THR A 167 -4.68 10.21 -15.06
C THR A 167 -3.37 9.63 -15.60
N GLY A 168 -3.41 8.38 -16.07
CA GLY A 168 -2.24 7.69 -16.61
C GLY A 168 -2.44 6.19 -16.78
N TYR A 169 -1.37 5.44 -16.57
CA TYR A 169 -1.31 3.98 -16.69
C TYR A 169 -0.80 3.39 -15.40
N ILE A 170 -1.61 2.54 -14.75
CA ILE A 170 -1.25 1.88 -13.49
C ILE A 170 -0.57 0.55 -13.74
N TYR A 171 0.47 0.27 -12.96
CA TYR A 171 1.16 -1.01 -12.90
C TYR A 171 1.34 -1.39 -11.44
N VAL A 172 1.18 -2.66 -11.12
CA VAL A 172 1.42 -3.19 -9.79
C VAL A 172 2.43 -4.32 -9.88
N VAL A 173 3.49 -4.16 -9.13
CA VAL A 173 4.56 -5.16 -9.00
C VAL A 173 4.55 -5.67 -7.58
N ASP A 174 4.63 -6.96 -7.44
CA ASP A 174 4.74 -7.69 -6.18
C ASP A 174 6.12 -8.31 -6.05
N ARG A 175 6.63 -8.38 -4.80
CA ARG A 175 7.90 -9.02 -4.49
C ARG A 175 7.90 -9.53 -3.05
N GLU A 176 8.10 -10.81 -2.85
CA GLU A 176 8.31 -11.36 -1.50
C GLU A 176 9.50 -10.70 -0.80
N PHE A 177 9.42 -10.54 0.52
CA PHE A 177 10.56 -10.21 1.35
C PHE A 177 10.67 -11.17 2.54
N TYR A 178 11.89 -11.34 3.04
CA TYR A 178 12.23 -12.36 4.01
C TYR A 178 12.91 -11.76 5.24
N THR A 179 12.90 -12.49 6.36
CA THR A 179 13.46 -12.02 7.64
C THR A 179 14.98 -11.84 7.60
N ASP A 180 15.68 -12.52 6.70
CA ASP A 180 17.13 -12.36 6.47
C ASP A 180 17.48 -11.12 5.63
N GLY A 181 16.48 -10.34 5.20
CA GLY A 181 16.64 -9.17 4.34
C GLY A 181 16.74 -9.47 2.85
N ALA A 182 16.71 -10.75 2.45
CA ALA A 182 16.62 -11.12 1.05
C ALA A 182 15.23 -10.79 0.49
N THR A 183 15.14 -10.72 -0.84
CA THR A 183 13.88 -10.49 -1.55
C THR A 183 13.71 -11.51 -2.68
N GLY A 184 12.46 -11.82 -2.98
CA GLY A 184 12.06 -12.62 -4.13
C GLY A 184 12.25 -11.88 -5.46
N LYS A 185 11.89 -12.54 -6.54
CA LYS A 185 11.86 -11.93 -7.87
C LYS A 185 10.64 -11.03 -8.00
N PRO A 186 10.78 -9.79 -8.51
CA PRO A 186 9.63 -8.93 -8.74
C PRO A 186 8.73 -9.51 -9.83
N SER A 187 7.43 -9.48 -9.59
CA SER A 187 6.39 -9.97 -10.50
C SER A 187 5.40 -8.85 -10.84
N LEU A 188 5.15 -8.60 -12.11
CA LEU A 188 4.09 -7.71 -12.55
C LEU A 188 2.76 -8.47 -12.42
N ILE A 189 1.99 -8.14 -11.39
CA ILE A 189 0.70 -8.77 -11.09
C ILE A 189 -0.49 -8.03 -11.72
N PHE A 190 -0.30 -6.76 -12.11
CA PHE A 190 -1.30 -5.96 -12.83
C PHE A 190 -0.60 -4.90 -13.70
N PRO A 191 -1.06 -4.67 -14.97
CA PRO A 191 -2.11 -5.41 -15.67
C PRO A 191 -1.62 -6.75 -16.22
N THR A 192 -2.56 -7.66 -16.46
CA THR A 192 -2.35 -8.85 -17.27
C THR A 192 -3.38 -8.87 -18.40
N LEU A 193 -3.19 -9.68 -19.43
CA LEU A 193 -4.20 -9.80 -20.51
C LEU A 193 -5.52 -10.43 -19.99
N LYS A 194 -5.48 -11.22 -18.91
CA LYS A 194 -6.68 -11.76 -18.24
C LYS A 194 -7.39 -10.68 -17.40
N THR A 195 -6.68 -9.66 -16.93
CA THR A 195 -7.26 -8.56 -16.16
C THR A 195 -7.62 -7.40 -17.07
N ARG A 196 -8.89 -7.08 -17.20
CA ARG A 196 -9.40 -5.98 -18.04
C ARG A 196 -8.92 -6.00 -19.51
N GLY A 197 -8.52 -7.18 -20.04
CA GLY A 197 -7.95 -7.29 -21.39
C GLY A 197 -6.62 -6.53 -21.56
N GLY A 198 -5.88 -6.34 -20.46
CA GLY A 198 -4.64 -5.58 -20.44
C GLY A 198 -4.83 -4.06 -20.37
N ASP A 199 -6.06 -3.55 -20.27
CA ASP A 199 -6.30 -2.12 -20.10
C ASP A 199 -5.96 -1.68 -18.67
N ASN A 200 -4.92 -0.88 -18.56
CA ASN A 200 -4.42 -0.33 -17.30
C ASN A 200 -4.52 1.21 -17.25
N ARG A 201 -5.33 1.80 -18.10
CA ARG A 201 -5.60 3.25 -18.02
C ARG A 201 -6.41 3.56 -16.79
N VAL A 202 -6.05 4.66 -16.16
CA VAL A 202 -6.71 5.20 -14.98
C VAL A 202 -6.95 6.69 -15.18
N THR A 203 -8.04 7.16 -14.60
CA THR A 203 -8.37 8.59 -14.54
C THR A 203 -8.21 9.06 -13.10
N GLN A 204 -7.83 10.30 -12.92
CA GLN A 204 -7.75 10.90 -11.59
C GLN A 204 -9.07 10.74 -10.83
N GLY A 205 -8.99 10.29 -9.57
CA GLY A 205 -10.14 10.07 -8.69
C GLY A 205 -10.96 8.81 -9.01
N THR A 206 -10.51 7.94 -9.93
CA THR A 206 -11.16 6.64 -10.16
C THR A 206 -10.65 5.59 -9.19
N LEU A 207 -11.54 4.69 -8.77
CA LEU A 207 -11.23 3.56 -7.92
C LEU A 207 -11.02 2.30 -8.77
N ILE A 208 -9.96 1.56 -8.48
CA ILE A 208 -9.59 0.35 -9.20
C ILE A 208 -9.42 -0.78 -8.21
N GLU A 209 -10.04 -1.91 -8.49
CA GLU A 209 -9.82 -3.16 -7.75
C GLU A 209 -8.66 -3.96 -8.32
N ILE A 210 -7.87 -4.52 -7.44
CA ILE A 210 -6.74 -5.38 -7.77
C ILE A 210 -6.75 -6.60 -6.83
N PRO A 211 -6.98 -7.81 -7.35
CA PRO A 211 -7.45 -8.10 -8.71
C PRO A 211 -8.88 -7.57 -8.95
N PRO A 212 -9.32 -7.41 -10.20
CA PRO A 212 -10.71 -7.09 -10.50
C PRO A 212 -11.67 -8.16 -9.98
N SER A 213 -12.85 -7.76 -9.51
CA SER A 213 -13.86 -8.69 -8.96
C SER A 213 -14.37 -9.73 -9.99
N ASN A 214 -14.27 -9.41 -11.27
CA ASN A 214 -14.64 -10.29 -12.38
C ASN A 214 -13.45 -11.11 -12.94
N ALA A 215 -12.29 -11.07 -12.31
CA ALA A 215 -11.16 -11.92 -12.69
C ALA A 215 -11.43 -13.38 -12.31
N GLU A 216 -10.76 -14.32 -12.98
CA GLU A 216 -10.83 -15.76 -12.64
C GLU A 216 -10.48 -16.00 -11.17
N MET A 217 -9.49 -15.25 -10.65
CA MET A 217 -9.12 -15.17 -9.26
C MET A 217 -9.23 -13.71 -8.80
N SER A 218 -10.19 -13.43 -7.92
CA SER A 218 -10.51 -12.07 -7.45
C SER A 218 -9.75 -11.69 -6.16
N TYR A 219 -8.74 -12.45 -5.78
CA TYR A 219 -7.90 -12.26 -4.59
C TYR A 219 -6.49 -12.79 -4.82
N PHE A 220 -5.55 -12.35 -4.00
CA PHE A 220 -4.21 -12.91 -3.86
C PHE A 220 -4.15 -13.76 -2.60
N ASN A 221 -3.26 -14.75 -2.58
CA ASN A 221 -3.00 -15.58 -1.41
C ASN A 221 -1.67 -15.15 -0.79
N VAL A 222 -1.69 -14.70 0.46
CA VAL A 222 -0.49 -14.36 1.24
C VAL A 222 0.18 -15.65 1.67
N ARG A 223 1.07 -16.19 0.84
CA ARG A 223 1.69 -17.47 1.05
C ARG A 223 3.06 -17.54 0.39
N SER A 224 4.00 -18.19 1.05
CA SER A 224 5.29 -18.53 0.48
C SER A 224 5.73 -19.92 0.92
N GLU A 225 6.52 -20.58 0.08
CA GLU A 225 7.16 -21.85 0.41
C GLU A 225 8.34 -21.69 1.37
N ARG A 226 8.89 -20.49 1.47
CA ARG A 226 10.02 -20.19 2.36
C ARG A 226 9.57 -20.03 3.80
N ARG A 227 10.32 -20.61 4.75
CA ARG A 227 10.03 -20.53 6.18
C ARG A 227 10.29 -19.16 6.78
N ASP A 228 11.23 -18.41 6.23
CA ASP A 228 11.65 -17.08 6.64
C ASP A 228 10.86 -15.95 5.90
N TYR A 229 9.72 -16.31 5.30
CA TYR A 229 8.82 -15.36 4.66
C TYR A 229 8.32 -14.32 5.66
N ALA A 230 8.49 -13.05 5.34
CA ALA A 230 8.09 -11.92 6.16
C ALA A 230 6.93 -11.11 5.55
N GLY A 231 6.63 -11.33 4.26
CA GLY A 231 5.50 -10.69 3.57
C GLY A 231 5.79 -10.31 2.12
N GLU A 232 4.93 -9.42 1.61
CA GLU A 232 5.00 -8.90 0.24
C GLU A 232 5.32 -7.42 0.22
N GLU A 233 6.22 -7.00 -0.64
CA GLU A 233 6.42 -5.60 -1.05
C GLU A 233 5.65 -5.35 -2.33
N ILE A 234 4.63 -4.53 -2.24
CA ILE A 234 3.81 -4.13 -3.39
C ILE A 234 4.27 -2.74 -3.85
N TYR A 235 4.45 -2.59 -5.14
CA TYR A 235 4.81 -1.32 -5.77
C TYR A 235 3.71 -0.90 -6.73
N VAL A 236 3.00 0.16 -6.39
CA VAL A 236 2.05 0.79 -7.31
C VAL A 236 2.77 1.88 -8.09
N VAL A 237 2.78 1.74 -9.40
CA VAL A 237 3.33 2.74 -10.32
C VAL A 237 2.21 3.33 -11.17
N ILE A 238 2.07 4.66 -11.19
CA ILE A 238 1.17 5.36 -12.09
C ILE A 238 1.99 6.28 -12.99
N SER A 239 2.09 5.89 -14.25
CA SER A 239 2.88 6.62 -15.25
C SER A 239 1.99 7.46 -16.14
N PRO A 240 2.37 8.69 -16.51
CA PRO A 240 1.60 9.50 -17.46
C PRO A 240 1.54 8.89 -18.86
N THR A 241 2.49 8.03 -19.20
CA THR A 241 2.56 7.31 -20.47
C THR A 241 2.76 5.82 -20.21
N LYS A 242 2.45 4.97 -21.20
CA LYS A 242 2.76 3.55 -21.10
C LYS A 242 4.25 3.35 -20.85
N LEU A 243 4.59 2.47 -19.89
CA LEU A 243 5.98 2.14 -19.63
C LEU A 243 6.58 1.39 -20.81
N PRO A 244 7.74 1.83 -21.33
CA PRO A 244 8.41 1.13 -22.42
C PRO A 244 8.90 -0.24 -21.94
N ASN A 245 8.94 -1.19 -22.87
CA ASN A 245 9.48 -2.54 -22.65
C ASN A 245 8.67 -3.42 -21.67
N ILE A 246 7.45 -3.02 -21.29
CA ILE A 246 6.51 -3.88 -20.59
C ILE A 246 5.60 -4.53 -21.65
N LYS A 247 5.86 -5.81 -21.92
CA LYS A 247 5.00 -6.65 -22.75
C LYS A 247 4.03 -7.38 -21.83
N LEU A 248 2.72 -7.18 -22.04
CA LEU A 248 1.73 -7.83 -21.18
C LEU A 248 1.57 -9.31 -21.58
N GLU A 249 1.44 -10.16 -20.58
CA GLU A 249 1.18 -11.59 -20.73
C GLU A 249 -0.21 -11.96 -20.18
N LEU A 250 -0.62 -13.21 -20.41
CA LEU A 250 -1.93 -13.69 -19.94
C LEU A 250 -2.05 -13.68 -18.42
N ARG A 251 -0.95 -13.96 -17.73
CA ARG A 251 -0.86 -14.01 -16.27
C ARG A 251 0.23 -13.05 -15.79
N GLU A 252 0.45 -13.04 -14.47
CA GLU A 252 1.59 -12.37 -13.84
C GLU A 252 2.91 -12.84 -14.47
N GLN A 253 3.85 -11.93 -14.57
CA GLN A 253 5.15 -12.19 -15.18
C GLN A 253 6.28 -11.60 -14.35
N PHE A 254 7.38 -12.33 -14.27
CA PHE A 254 8.57 -11.82 -13.61
C PHE A 254 9.17 -10.65 -14.39
N LEU A 255 9.54 -9.62 -13.65
CA LEU A 255 10.35 -8.53 -14.16
C LEU A 255 11.81 -8.76 -13.79
N PRO A 256 12.76 -8.34 -14.66
CA PRO A 256 14.15 -8.30 -14.24
C PRO A 256 14.34 -7.37 -13.03
N ASP A 257 15.10 -7.79 -12.01
CA ASP A 257 15.39 -6.97 -10.82
C ASP A 257 15.92 -5.59 -11.19
N LYS A 258 16.76 -5.51 -12.22
CA LYS A 258 17.28 -4.25 -12.74
C LYS A 258 16.19 -3.27 -13.19
N THR A 259 15.02 -3.78 -13.62
CA THR A 259 13.89 -2.95 -14.04
C THR A 259 13.25 -2.28 -12.84
N LEU A 260 12.90 -3.06 -11.81
CA LEU A 260 12.32 -2.52 -10.58
C LEU A 260 13.31 -1.59 -9.85
N ASN A 261 14.59 -2.01 -9.74
CA ASN A 261 15.63 -1.19 -9.10
C ASN A 261 15.81 0.15 -9.83
N LYS A 262 15.77 0.15 -11.18
CA LYS A 262 15.80 1.37 -11.95
C LYS A 262 14.59 2.28 -11.66
N TRP A 263 13.40 1.73 -11.53
CA TRP A 263 12.21 2.51 -11.17
C TRP A 263 12.32 3.10 -9.76
N LEU A 264 12.84 2.33 -8.80
CA LEU A 264 13.11 2.82 -7.44
C LEU A 264 14.14 3.94 -7.43
N ASP A 265 15.22 3.80 -8.20
CA ASP A 265 16.27 4.83 -8.32
C ASP A 265 15.76 6.12 -9.01
N ASP A 266 14.98 5.96 -10.09
CA ASP A 266 14.50 7.09 -10.89
C ASP A 266 13.30 7.80 -10.24
N TRP A 267 12.35 7.05 -9.67
CA TRP A 267 11.03 7.55 -9.24
C TRP A 267 10.77 7.41 -7.74
N GLY A 268 11.55 6.61 -7.04
CA GLY A 268 11.44 6.44 -5.59
C GLY A 268 11.58 7.78 -4.85
N GLY A 269 10.92 7.90 -3.73
CA GLY A 269 10.90 9.09 -2.90
C GLY A 269 10.54 8.77 -1.46
N VAL A 270 10.38 9.83 -0.66
CA VAL A 270 9.83 9.70 0.70
C VAL A 270 8.31 9.64 0.58
N VAL A 271 7.72 8.67 1.25
CA VAL A 271 6.28 8.43 1.29
C VAL A 271 5.81 8.57 2.74
N ASP A 272 4.96 9.55 2.99
CA ASP A 272 4.26 9.68 4.27
C ASP A 272 2.99 8.82 4.20
N VAL A 273 2.77 7.97 5.21
CA VAL A 273 1.67 7.00 5.26
C VAL A 273 0.71 7.38 6.38
N TYR A 274 -0.55 7.56 6.03
CA TYR A 274 -1.63 7.93 6.94
C TYR A 274 -2.71 6.86 6.91
N ASP A 275 -3.03 6.27 8.05
CA ASP A 275 -4.18 5.38 8.21
C ASP A 275 -5.37 6.12 8.81
N ALA A 276 -6.57 5.75 8.37
CA ALA A 276 -7.79 6.19 9.01
C ALA A 276 -7.86 5.63 10.44
N GLU A 277 -8.29 6.47 11.38
CA GLU A 277 -8.44 6.08 12.78
C GLU A 277 -9.62 5.11 12.99
N ASP A 278 -10.50 5.01 12.00
CA ASP A 278 -11.68 4.12 11.96
C ASP A 278 -11.70 3.27 10.68
N GLY A 279 -12.55 2.29 10.64
CA GLY A 279 -12.84 1.48 9.44
C GLY A 279 -12.17 0.12 9.41
N GLY A 280 -11.23 -0.19 10.26
CA GLY A 280 -10.69 -1.55 10.42
C GLY A 280 -11.78 -2.54 10.84
N GLY A 281 -11.84 -3.72 10.20
CA GLY A 281 -12.84 -4.75 10.46
C GLY A 281 -14.23 -4.52 9.82
N ILE A 282 -14.45 -3.37 9.15
CA ILE A 282 -15.71 -3.10 8.45
C ILE A 282 -15.77 -3.92 7.16
N ALA A 283 -16.90 -4.60 6.95
CA ALA A 283 -17.14 -5.37 5.73
C ALA A 283 -17.21 -4.44 4.50
N TYR A 284 -16.79 -4.99 3.35
CA TYR A 284 -16.92 -4.37 2.04
C TYR A 284 -18.40 -4.09 1.75
N THR A 285 -18.71 -2.85 1.41
CA THR A 285 -20.09 -2.40 1.25
C THR A 285 -20.54 -2.40 -0.21
N GLY A 286 -21.85 -2.47 -0.44
CA GLY A 286 -22.43 -2.29 -1.77
C GLY A 286 -22.06 -0.95 -2.41
N THR A 287 -21.92 0.12 -1.60
CA THR A 287 -21.49 1.45 -2.07
C THR A 287 -20.06 1.43 -2.61
N GLU A 288 -19.17 0.67 -1.95
CA GLU A 288 -17.79 0.51 -2.41
C GLU A 288 -17.73 -0.31 -3.70
N ALA A 289 -18.54 -1.38 -3.79
CA ALA A 289 -18.67 -2.17 -5.01
C ALA A 289 -19.22 -1.35 -6.18
N GLU A 290 -20.22 -0.50 -5.92
CA GLU A 290 -20.76 0.43 -6.92
C GLU A 290 -19.69 1.43 -7.38
N ALA A 291 -18.92 2.00 -6.46
CA ALA A 291 -17.85 2.95 -6.77
C ALA A 291 -16.78 2.35 -7.69
N VAL A 292 -16.45 1.08 -7.50
CA VAL A 292 -15.51 0.34 -8.36
C VAL A 292 -16.12 0.00 -9.73
N SER A 293 -17.39 -0.35 -9.77
CA SER A 293 -18.08 -0.76 -11.00
C SER A 293 -18.14 0.36 -12.03
N VAL A 294 -18.14 1.60 -11.58
CA VAL A 294 -18.17 2.80 -12.44
C VAL A 294 -16.77 3.17 -12.91
N LYS A 295 -16.25 2.41 -13.88
CA LYS A 295 -14.86 2.50 -14.39
C LYS A 295 -14.48 3.83 -15.05
N THR A 296 -15.45 4.71 -15.34
CA THR A 296 -15.26 5.87 -16.22
C THR A 296 -15.43 7.22 -15.51
N ARG A 297 -15.91 7.25 -14.27
CA ARG A 297 -16.07 8.49 -13.53
C ARG A 297 -15.19 8.55 -12.29
N SER A 298 -14.75 9.74 -11.97
CA SER A 298 -14.12 10.02 -10.67
C SER A 298 -15.12 9.89 -9.53
N LEU A 299 -14.61 9.48 -8.37
CA LEU A 299 -15.39 9.44 -7.13
C LEU A 299 -15.88 10.84 -6.74
N ARG A 300 -17.05 10.88 -6.15
CA ARG A 300 -17.62 12.09 -5.55
C ARG A 300 -17.10 12.29 -4.12
N LEU A 301 -17.29 13.51 -3.58
CA LEU A 301 -16.85 13.83 -2.22
C LEU A 301 -17.50 12.98 -1.13
N ASN A 302 -18.72 12.49 -1.37
CA ASN A 302 -19.50 11.67 -0.43
C ASN A 302 -19.30 10.15 -0.62
N GLU A 303 -18.48 9.75 -1.57
CA GLU A 303 -18.17 8.32 -1.78
C GLU A 303 -17.07 7.84 -0.84
N PRO A 304 -16.95 6.52 -0.61
CA PRO A 304 -16.06 5.99 0.41
C PRO A 304 -14.62 6.50 0.31
N SER A 305 -14.05 6.82 1.46
CA SER A 305 -12.65 7.21 1.56
C SER A 305 -11.77 5.97 1.69
N PRO A 306 -10.51 6.02 1.20
CA PRO A 306 -9.57 4.91 1.38
C PRO A 306 -9.27 4.69 2.87
N GLN A 307 -8.75 3.51 3.23
CA GLN A 307 -8.26 3.24 4.57
C GLN A 307 -6.92 3.89 4.81
N THR A 308 -6.04 3.84 3.81
CA THR A 308 -4.68 4.34 3.89
C THR A 308 -4.42 5.35 2.80
N ILE A 309 -3.74 6.44 3.14
CA ILE A 309 -3.29 7.46 2.19
C ILE A 309 -1.77 7.49 2.17
N TYR A 310 -1.21 7.33 0.98
CA TYR A 310 0.21 7.44 0.71
C TYR A 310 0.51 8.78 0.06
N SER A 311 1.14 9.69 0.78
CA SER A 311 1.48 11.03 0.31
C SER A 311 2.94 11.07 -0.18
N VAL A 312 3.13 11.38 -1.44
CA VAL A 312 4.44 11.33 -2.11
C VAL A 312 4.80 12.68 -2.68
N ARG A 313 6.02 13.15 -2.39
CA ARG A 313 6.59 14.32 -3.06
C ARG A 313 7.45 13.86 -4.24
N LEU A 314 7.04 14.21 -5.45
CA LEU A 314 7.71 13.79 -6.68
C LEU A 314 7.91 14.98 -7.63
N ARG A 315 8.74 14.81 -8.65
CA ARG A 315 8.88 15.80 -9.71
C ARG A 315 7.65 15.78 -10.60
N GLN A 316 7.20 16.94 -11.04
CA GLN A 316 6.11 17.07 -12.00
C GLN A 316 6.38 16.22 -13.24
N ASN A 317 5.36 15.56 -13.76
CA ASN A 317 5.40 14.64 -14.92
C ASN A 317 6.27 13.38 -14.74
N GLN A 318 6.81 13.12 -13.55
CA GLN A 318 7.48 11.87 -13.23
C GLN A 318 6.43 10.80 -12.90
N PRO A 319 6.65 9.51 -13.22
CA PRO A 319 5.81 8.44 -12.69
C PRO A 319 5.72 8.51 -11.18
N LEU A 320 4.51 8.32 -10.63
CA LEU A 320 4.30 8.10 -9.22
C LEU A 320 4.68 6.65 -8.91
N LEU A 321 5.52 6.43 -7.91
CA LEU A 321 5.85 5.11 -7.39
C LEU A 321 5.62 5.09 -5.88
N VAL A 322 4.76 4.18 -5.44
CA VAL A 322 4.40 4.01 -4.03
C VAL A 322 4.70 2.58 -3.61
N PRO A 323 5.70 2.35 -2.75
CA PRO A 323 5.91 1.06 -2.11
C PRO A 323 5.03 0.92 -0.86
N PHE A 324 4.50 -0.26 -0.61
CA PHE A 324 3.89 -0.64 0.65
C PHE A 324 4.09 -2.12 0.95
N ARG A 325 3.90 -2.52 2.21
CA ARG A 325 4.15 -3.89 2.65
C ARG A 325 2.89 -4.54 3.20
N LEU A 326 2.68 -5.77 2.79
CA LEU A 326 1.78 -6.71 3.45
C LEU A 326 2.64 -7.59 4.35
N ASN A 327 2.63 -7.29 5.66
CA ASN A 327 3.46 -8.01 6.61
C ASN A 327 2.82 -9.36 6.95
N ALA A 328 3.58 -10.45 6.81
CA ALA A 328 3.16 -11.76 7.27
C ALA A 328 3.47 -11.95 8.77
N ARG A 329 2.69 -12.80 9.44
CA ARG A 329 3.05 -13.31 10.76
C ARG A 329 4.16 -14.33 10.59
N ALA A 330 5.14 -14.31 11.48
CA ALA A 330 6.13 -15.39 11.53
C ALA A 330 5.43 -16.75 11.67
N LYS A 331 5.93 -17.75 10.91
CA LYS A 331 5.45 -19.14 10.97
C LYS A 331 5.90 -19.82 12.24
#